data_f08d913cdcc5bf6f74633b3180334914
#
_entry.id   f08d913cdcc5bf6f74633b3180334914
#
_cell.length_a   1.000
_cell.length_b   1.000
_cell.length_c   1.000
_cell.angle_alpha   90.00
_cell.angle_beta   90.00
_cell.angle_gamma   90.00
#
_symmetry.space_group_name_H-M   'P 1'
#
loop_
_entity.id
_entity.type
_entity.pdbx_description
1 polymer ?
#
loop_
_entity_poly.entity_id
_entity_poly.type
_entity_poly.pdbx_seq_one_letter_code
_entity_poly.pdbx_strand_id
1 'polypeptide(L)'
;TSEAAEEGKAVAEEKKHGFAETAKILVHNKYYLMILAIYIVYYIMSNLTTGAGVFCATYYWGDGSLLGQFSMMKMFPVIIALAFAPVLIKKTGSMQKVNFWGYAISSVLGIPMIYFAMQKNLSMFLLFMFIKGVFAGTLSGSLNALIAEASGYTTRTTGVHMDGMMYSCSSLGVKVGGGIGTAAVGWLLKLGGFVGTATVQSESAIRMIFNLYITFPFVIGIIITVPVSYTHLRA
;
A
#
# COMPACT_ATOMS: atom_id res chain seq x y z
N THR A 1 -4.61 -17.03 32.55
CA THR A 1 -3.48 -17.86 33.05
C THR A 1 -2.98 -18.87 32.03
N SER A 2 -3.79 -19.37 31.11
CA SER A 2 -3.34 -20.25 30.03
C SER A 2 -2.65 -19.47 28.90
N GLU A 3 -3.18 -18.32 28.52
CA GLU A 3 -2.62 -17.45 27.47
C GLU A 3 -1.20 -16.95 27.82
N ALA A 4 -0.98 -16.52 29.08
CA ALA A 4 0.35 -16.09 29.51
C ALA A 4 1.39 -17.24 29.55
N ALA A 5 0.92 -18.48 29.75
CA ALA A 5 1.78 -19.66 29.69
C ALA A 5 2.09 -20.07 28.23
N GLU A 6 1.17 -19.86 27.30
CA GLU A 6 1.37 -20.08 25.87
C GLU A 6 2.26 -19.02 25.25
N GLU A 7 2.07 -17.74 25.61
CA GLU A 7 2.98 -16.64 25.22
C GLU A 7 4.40 -16.88 25.77
N GLY A 8 4.52 -17.30 27.04
CA GLY A 8 5.82 -17.64 27.62
C GLY A 8 6.52 -18.81 26.94
N LYS A 9 5.76 -19.82 26.48
CA LYS A 9 6.31 -20.94 25.68
C LYS A 9 6.69 -20.49 24.27
N ALA A 10 5.88 -19.67 23.60
CA ALA A 10 6.15 -19.13 22.28
C ALA A 10 7.45 -18.30 22.28
N VAL A 11 7.64 -17.41 23.27
CA VAL A 11 8.87 -16.61 23.44
C VAL A 11 10.07 -17.50 23.79
N ALA A 12 9.87 -18.61 24.51
CA ALA A 12 10.94 -19.55 24.84
C ALA A 12 11.35 -20.43 23.65
N GLU A 13 10.41 -20.76 22.75
CA GLU A 13 10.70 -21.50 21.51
C GLU A 13 11.37 -20.60 20.47
N GLU A 14 10.96 -19.31 20.37
CA GLU A 14 11.62 -18.31 19.52
C GLU A 14 13.11 -18.13 19.90
N LYS A 15 13.45 -18.28 21.19
CA LYS A 15 14.83 -18.25 21.68
C LYS A 15 15.65 -19.53 21.38
N LYS A 16 15.00 -20.64 21.04
CA LYS A 16 15.70 -21.92 20.74
C LYS A 16 16.29 -21.92 19.32
N HIS A 17 15.72 -21.20 18.38
CA HIS A 17 16.27 -21.08 17.04
C HIS A 17 17.11 -19.80 16.93
N GLY A 18 18.36 -19.93 16.52
CA GLY A 18 19.22 -18.77 16.29
C GLY A 18 18.60 -17.84 15.24
N PHE A 19 18.79 -16.51 15.39
CA PHE A 19 18.27 -15.50 14.46
C PHE A 19 18.53 -15.85 12.99
N ALA A 20 19.71 -16.37 12.67
CA ALA A 20 20.09 -16.76 11.31
C ALA A 20 19.26 -17.95 10.78
N GLU A 21 18.92 -18.91 11.63
CA GLU A 21 18.12 -20.08 11.26
C GLU A 21 16.66 -19.69 11.01
N THR A 22 16.10 -18.88 11.88
CA THR A 22 14.72 -18.35 11.71
C THR A 22 14.63 -17.45 10.48
N ALA A 23 15.61 -16.58 10.23
CA ALA A 23 15.67 -15.78 9.01
C ALA A 23 15.73 -16.65 7.75
N LYS A 24 16.48 -17.76 7.78
CA LYS A 24 16.55 -18.73 6.67
C LYS A 24 15.20 -19.38 6.40
N ILE A 25 14.46 -19.76 7.44
CA ILE A 25 13.10 -20.32 7.31
C ILE A 25 12.16 -19.30 6.65
N LEU A 26 12.21 -18.02 7.08
CA LEU A 26 11.36 -16.96 6.54
C LEU A 26 11.64 -16.67 5.07
N VAL A 27 12.91 -16.60 4.67
CA VAL A 27 13.29 -16.35 3.26
C VAL A 27 12.86 -17.50 2.34
N HIS A 28 12.69 -18.71 2.87
CA HIS A 28 12.15 -19.85 2.10
C HIS A 28 10.61 -19.98 2.21
N ASN A 29 9.97 -19.18 3.06
CA ASN A 29 8.51 -19.16 3.18
C ASN A 29 7.90 -18.25 2.11
N LYS A 30 7.27 -18.86 1.11
CA LYS A 30 6.64 -18.11 0.00
C LYS A 30 5.55 -17.13 0.45
N TYR A 31 4.83 -17.42 1.52
CA TYR A 31 3.80 -16.53 2.05
C TYR A 31 4.42 -15.29 2.69
N TYR A 32 5.53 -15.48 3.43
CA TYR A 32 6.30 -14.35 3.97
C TYR A 32 6.81 -13.44 2.86
N LEU A 33 7.44 -14.00 1.84
CA LEU A 33 7.97 -13.23 0.70
C LEU A 33 6.87 -12.50 -0.08
N MET A 34 5.72 -13.15 -0.25
CA MET A 34 4.57 -12.53 -0.92
C MET A 34 4.02 -11.34 -0.12
N ILE A 35 3.86 -11.48 1.20
CA ILE A 35 3.40 -10.38 2.06
C ILE A 35 4.44 -9.26 2.11
N LEU A 36 5.73 -9.61 2.24
CA LEU A 36 6.81 -8.63 2.19
C LEU A 36 6.80 -7.85 0.88
N ALA A 37 6.62 -8.51 -0.26
CA ALA A 37 6.50 -7.85 -1.55
C ALA A 37 5.28 -6.91 -1.62
N ILE A 38 4.12 -7.33 -1.10
CA ILE A 38 2.92 -6.48 -1.02
C ILE A 38 3.22 -5.23 -0.17
N TYR A 39 3.87 -5.39 0.99
CA TYR A 39 4.24 -4.27 1.85
C TYR A 39 5.19 -3.31 1.14
N ILE A 40 6.27 -3.82 0.53
CA ILE A 40 7.24 -2.98 -0.19
C ILE A 40 6.54 -2.19 -1.30
N VAL A 41 5.77 -2.85 -2.16
CA VAL A 41 5.08 -2.20 -3.29
C VAL A 41 4.04 -1.20 -2.80
N TYR A 42 3.28 -1.53 -1.76
CA TYR A 42 2.31 -0.63 -1.13
C TYR A 42 2.98 0.65 -0.59
N TYR A 43 4.10 0.51 0.12
CA TYR A 43 4.80 1.67 0.68
C TYR A 43 5.58 2.47 -0.36
N ILE A 44 6.10 1.84 -1.42
CA ILE A 44 6.62 2.56 -2.60
C ILE A 44 5.54 3.46 -3.17
N MET A 45 4.36 2.90 -3.47
CA MET A 45 3.24 3.64 -4.03
C MET A 45 2.77 4.77 -3.10
N SER A 46 2.64 4.50 -1.80
CA SER A 46 2.19 5.46 -0.81
C SER A 46 3.14 6.66 -0.70
N ASN A 47 4.45 6.40 -0.62
CA ASN A 47 5.46 7.46 -0.49
C ASN A 47 5.68 8.21 -1.80
N LEU A 48 5.66 7.51 -2.94
CA LEU A 48 5.71 8.13 -4.26
C LEU A 48 4.54 9.11 -4.45
N THR A 49 3.32 8.69 -4.14
CA THR A 49 2.13 9.55 -4.25
C THR A 49 2.20 10.73 -3.27
N THR A 50 2.64 10.49 -2.03
CA THR A 50 2.76 11.56 -1.02
C THR A 50 3.81 12.58 -1.43
N GLY A 51 4.98 12.13 -1.87
CA GLY A 51 6.06 13.02 -2.32
C GLY A 51 5.74 13.77 -3.61
N ALA A 52 5.01 13.15 -4.55
CA ALA A 52 4.59 13.80 -5.79
C ALA A 52 3.43 14.78 -5.60
N GLY A 53 2.72 14.74 -4.47
CA GLY A 53 1.51 15.54 -4.24
C GLY A 53 1.75 17.04 -4.31
N VAL A 54 2.83 17.54 -3.71
CA VAL A 54 3.18 18.96 -3.75
C VAL A 54 3.47 19.43 -5.17
N PHE A 55 4.19 18.63 -5.96
CA PHE A 55 4.50 18.97 -7.35
C PHE A 55 3.23 18.95 -8.22
N CYS A 56 2.34 17.99 -7.98
CA CYS A 56 1.06 17.91 -8.68
C CYS A 56 0.17 19.13 -8.37
N ALA A 57 0.04 19.52 -7.12
CA ALA A 57 -0.73 20.70 -6.73
C ALA A 57 -0.13 21.97 -7.36
N THR A 58 1.17 22.21 -7.17
CA THR A 58 1.83 23.45 -7.57
C THR A 58 1.97 23.58 -9.10
N TYR A 59 2.48 22.55 -9.77
CA TYR A 59 2.86 22.66 -11.19
C TYR A 59 1.82 22.10 -12.16
N TYR A 60 1.11 21.02 -11.77
CA TYR A 60 0.08 20.47 -12.65
C TYR A 60 -1.24 21.22 -12.53
N TRP A 61 -1.70 21.52 -11.31
CA TRP A 61 -2.94 22.26 -11.06
C TRP A 61 -2.75 23.77 -10.95
N GLY A 62 -1.52 24.24 -10.74
CA GLY A 62 -1.19 25.66 -10.63
C GLY A 62 -1.48 26.30 -9.28
N ASP A 63 -1.84 25.52 -8.28
CA ASP A 63 -2.15 26.01 -6.93
C ASP A 63 -1.64 25.06 -5.84
N GLY A 64 -0.55 25.48 -5.17
CA GLY A 64 0.04 24.70 -4.08
C GLY A 64 -0.85 24.52 -2.86
N SER A 65 -1.88 25.35 -2.67
CA SER A 65 -2.83 25.24 -1.56
C SER A 65 -3.70 23.97 -1.65
N LEU A 66 -3.85 23.40 -2.85
CA LEU A 66 -4.56 22.15 -3.10
C LEU A 66 -3.94 20.93 -2.41
N LEU A 67 -2.67 21.03 -1.97
CA LEU A 67 -2.00 19.95 -1.24
C LEU A 67 -2.79 19.53 0.02
N GLY A 68 -3.37 20.50 0.73
CA GLY A 68 -4.24 20.23 1.88
C GLY A 68 -5.47 19.42 1.49
N GLN A 69 -6.13 19.79 0.39
CA GLN A 69 -7.30 19.07 -0.13
C GLN A 69 -6.92 17.66 -0.59
N PHE A 70 -5.80 17.49 -1.29
CA PHE A 70 -5.31 16.17 -1.72
C PHE A 70 -5.01 15.26 -0.53
N SER A 71 -4.42 15.81 0.53
CA SER A 71 -4.13 15.08 1.77
C SER A 71 -5.42 14.62 2.47
N MET A 72 -6.43 15.50 2.53
CA MET A 72 -7.75 15.17 3.08
C MET A 72 -8.44 14.08 2.25
N MET A 73 -8.45 14.23 0.90
CA MET A 73 -9.05 13.25 -0.01
C MET A 73 -8.32 11.91 -0.04
N LYS A 74 -7.11 11.83 0.51
CA LYS A 74 -6.36 10.60 0.74
C LYS A 74 -6.63 9.99 2.13
N MET A 75 -6.71 10.82 3.17
CA MET A 75 -6.80 10.38 4.56
C MET A 75 -8.24 9.97 4.96
N PHE A 76 -9.24 10.81 4.69
CA PHE A 76 -10.63 10.53 5.08
C PHE A 76 -11.19 9.23 4.49
N PRO A 77 -10.96 8.89 3.20
CA PRO A 77 -11.40 7.63 2.63
C PRO A 77 -10.85 6.41 3.37
N VAL A 78 -9.60 6.47 3.83
CA VAL A 78 -8.99 5.36 4.59
C VAL A 78 -9.69 5.20 5.93
N ILE A 79 -10.01 6.29 6.64
CA ILE A 79 -10.75 6.24 7.91
C ILE A 79 -12.13 5.60 7.70
N ILE A 80 -12.85 5.99 6.64
CA ILE A 80 -14.14 5.41 6.28
C ILE A 80 -13.97 3.91 5.99
N ALA A 81 -12.97 3.55 5.18
CA ALA A 81 -12.69 2.16 4.83
C ALA A 81 -12.42 1.31 6.08
N LEU A 82 -11.61 1.82 7.03
CA LEU A 82 -11.30 1.15 8.30
C LEU A 82 -12.55 0.93 9.15
N ALA A 83 -13.46 1.89 9.19
CA ALA A 83 -14.72 1.78 9.94
C ALA A 83 -15.66 0.71 9.34
N PHE A 84 -15.71 0.59 8.00
CA PHE A 84 -16.62 -0.34 7.32
C PHE A 84 -15.98 -1.71 7.03
N ALA A 85 -14.66 -1.83 6.98
CA ALA A 85 -13.97 -3.10 6.68
C ALA A 85 -14.41 -4.28 7.57
N PRO A 86 -14.53 -4.16 8.91
CA PRO A 86 -14.97 -5.27 9.76
C PRO A 86 -16.40 -5.75 9.42
N VAL A 87 -17.29 -4.82 9.08
CA VAL A 87 -18.68 -5.13 8.70
C VAL A 87 -18.72 -5.90 7.38
N LEU A 88 -17.90 -5.46 6.40
CA LEU A 88 -17.78 -6.12 5.11
C LEU A 88 -17.17 -7.53 5.26
N ILE A 89 -16.11 -7.66 6.06
CA ILE A 89 -15.46 -8.95 6.34
C ILE A 89 -16.46 -9.90 7.00
N LYS A 90 -17.23 -9.43 7.99
CA LYS A 90 -18.26 -10.25 8.65
C LYS A 90 -19.36 -10.71 7.68
N LYS A 91 -19.78 -9.87 6.72
CA LYS A 91 -20.80 -10.21 5.71
C LYS A 91 -20.27 -11.17 4.63
N THR A 92 -19.03 -11.00 4.20
CA THR A 92 -18.43 -11.80 3.11
C THR A 92 -17.78 -13.09 3.61
N GLY A 93 -17.54 -13.18 4.93
CA GLY A 93 -16.81 -14.28 5.55
C GLY A 93 -15.33 -14.36 5.18
N SER A 94 -14.78 -13.36 4.45
CA SER A 94 -13.41 -13.42 3.96
C SER A 94 -12.81 -12.02 3.78
N MET A 95 -11.71 -11.77 4.49
CA MET A 95 -10.93 -10.53 4.35
C MET A 95 -10.31 -10.39 2.95
N GLN A 96 -9.86 -11.51 2.38
CA GLN A 96 -9.25 -11.53 1.05
C GLN A 96 -10.26 -11.09 -0.03
N LYS A 97 -11.52 -11.56 0.06
CA LYS A 97 -12.60 -11.12 -0.86
C LYS A 97 -12.83 -9.62 -0.79
N VAL A 98 -12.88 -9.06 0.43
CA VAL A 98 -13.07 -7.62 0.63
C VAL A 98 -11.92 -6.83 0.02
N ASN A 99 -10.68 -7.26 0.25
CA ASN A 99 -9.49 -6.60 -0.32
C ASN A 99 -9.44 -6.71 -1.84
N PHE A 100 -9.71 -7.88 -2.40
CA PHE A 100 -9.72 -8.09 -3.85
C PHE A 100 -10.76 -7.21 -4.54
N TRP A 101 -12.02 -7.25 -4.10
CA TRP A 101 -13.07 -6.43 -4.68
C TRP A 101 -12.85 -4.94 -4.42
N GLY A 102 -12.34 -4.57 -3.26
CA GLY A 102 -11.97 -3.20 -2.96
C GLY A 102 -10.95 -2.66 -3.96
N TYR A 103 -9.86 -3.40 -4.20
CA TYR A 103 -8.84 -2.99 -5.16
C TYR A 103 -9.32 -3.07 -6.61
N ALA A 104 -10.10 -4.06 -6.99
CA ALA A 104 -10.67 -4.17 -8.33
C ALA A 104 -11.58 -2.96 -8.65
N ILE A 105 -12.49 -2.61 -7.74
CA ILE A 105 -13.36 -1.44 -7.89
C ILE A 105 -12.53 -0.15 -7.90
N SER A 106 -11.55 -0.03 -6.99
CA SER A 106 -10.64 1.12 -6.95
C SER A 106 -9.86 1.28 -8.27
N SER A 107 -9.45 0.18 -8.89
CA SER A 107 -8.76 0.21 -10.19
C SER A 107 -9.69 0.70 -11.30
N VAL A 108 -10.94 0.24 -11.34
CA VAL A 108 -11.92 0.72 -12.32
C VAL A 108 -12.19 2.22 -12.13
N LEU A 109 -12.34 2.68 -10.88
CA LEU A 109 -12.56 4.10 -10.55
C LEU A 109 -11.34 4.99 -10.86
N GLY A 110 -10.15 4.39 -11.00
CA GLY A 110 -8.96 5.09 -11.45
C GLY A 110 -9.07 5.62 -12.88
N ILE A 111 -9.85 4.97 -13.76
CA ILE A 111 -10.03 5.38 -15.15
C ILE A 111 -10.71 6.74 -15.25
N PRO A 112 -11.93 6.95 -14.71
CA PRO A 112 -12.55 8.27 -14.74
C PRO A 112 -11.76 9.32 -13.95
N MET A 113 -11.04 8.94 -12.88
CA MET A 113 -10.15 9.86 -12.16
C MET A 113 -9.06 10.41 -13.08
N ILE A 114 -8.39 9.56 -13.87
CA ILE A 114 -7.39 9.96 -14.87
C ILE A 114 -8.04 10.86 -15.93
N TYR A 115 -9.18 10.47 -16.47
CA TYR A 115 -9.89 11.24 -17.48
C TYR A 115 -10.22 12.67 -17.01
N PHE A 116 -10.81 12.83 -15.82
CA PHE A 116 -11.14 14.15 -15.29
C PHE A 116 -9.90 14.97 -14.90
N ALA A 117 -8.82 14.32 -14.48
CA ALA A 117 -7.53 14.99 -14.28
C ALA A 117 -6.98 15.56 -15.59
N MET A 118 -7.05 14.82 -16.70
CA MET A 118 -6.64 15.30 -18.03
C MET A 118 -7.51 16.46 -18.51
N GLN A 119 -8.79 16.45 -18.21
CA GLN A 119 -9.73 17.56 -18.51
C GLN A 119 -9.56 18.77 -17.58
N LYS A 120 -8.61 18.73 -16.63
CA LYS A 120 -8.43 19.78 -15.61
C LYS A 120 -9.71 20.06 -14.78
N ASN A 121 -10.60 19.09 -14.66
CA ASN A 121 -11.78 19.19 -13.81
C ASN A 121 -11.45 18.75 -12.38
N LEU A 122 -11.04 19.71 -11.55
CA LEU A 122 -10.61 19.47 -10.19
C LEU A 122 -11.69 18.81 -9.32
N SER A 123 -12.93 19.29 -9.41
CA SER A 123 -14.02 18.78 -8.57
C SER A 123 -14.29 17.29 -8.82
N MET A 124 -14.40 16.88 -10.08
CA MET A 124 -14.60 15.49 -10.45
C MET A 124 -13.36 14.63 -10.14
N PHE A 125 -12.17 15.17 -10.37
CA PHE A 125 -10.92 14.49 -9.97
C PHE A 125 -10.90 14.17 -8.48
N LEU A 126 -11.21 15.15 -7.62
CA LEU A 126 -11.25 14.96 -6.15
C LEU A 126 -12.36 13.99 -5.73
N LEU A 127 -13.52 14.04 -6.37
CA LEU A 127 -14.63 13.11 -6.11
C LEU A 127 -14.21 11.66 -6.40
N PHE A 128 -13.66 11.40 -7.59
CA PHE A 128 -13.20 10.05 -7.93
C PHE A 128 -12.00 9.59 -7.12
N MET A 129 -11.10 10.51 -6.75
CA MET A 129 -9.99 10.24 -5.84
C MET A 129 -10.51 9.78 -4.47
N PHE A 130 -11.53 10.46 -3.93
CA PHE A 130 -12.17 10.11 -2.66
C PHE A 130 -12.84 8.73 -2.72
N ILE A 131 -13.73 8.51 -3.70
CA ILE A 131 -14.47 7.24 -3.83
C ILE A 131 -13.48 6.08 -4.04
N LYS A 132 -12.51 6.24 -4.94
CA LYS A 132 -11.43 5.27 -5.16
C LYS A 132 -10.68 4.95 -3.86
N GLY A 133 -10.39 5.99 -3.07
CA GLY A 133 -9.68 5.87 -1.79
C GLY A 133 -10.44 5.03 -0.75
N VAL A 134 -11.77 5.14 -0.69
CA VAL A 134 -12.61 4.31 0.20
C VAL A 134 -12.45 2.82 -0.13
N PHE A 135 -12.49 2.46 -1.41
CA PHE A 135 -12.34 1.06 -1.82
C PHE A 135 -10.89 0.55 -1.64
N ALA A 136 -9.89 1.37 -1.96
CA ALA A 136 -8.49 1.00 -1.77
C ALA A 136 -8.07 0.92 -0.29
N GLY A 137 -8.73 1.69 0.58
CA GLY A 137 -8.41 1.77 2.01
C GLY A 137 -8.62 0.46 2.78
N THR A 138 -9.42 -0.47 2.26
CA THR A 138 -9.65 -1.79 2.89
C THR A 138 -8.36 -2.58 3.07
N LEU A 139 -7.43 -2.55 2.12
CA LEU A 139 -6.13 -3.22 2.23
C LEU A 139 -5.25 -2.59 3.31
N SER A 140 -5.25 -1.26 3.44
CA SER A 140 -4.49 -0.57 4.50
C SER A 140 -4.80 -1.13 5.89
N GLY A 141 -6.09 -1.36 6.19
CA GLY A 141 -6.52 -1.93 7.45
C GLY A 141 -6.21 -3.42 7.60
N SER A 142 -6.12 -4.13 6.47
CA SER A 142 -5.94 -5.58 6.46
C SER A 142 -4.48 -6.03 6.41
N LEU A 143 -3.53 -5.12 6.15
CA LEU A 143 -2.12 -5.50 5.99
C LEU A 143 -1.56 -6.27 7.19
N ASN A 144 -1.80 -5.77 8.41
CA ASN A 144 -1.35 -6.45 9.62
C ASN A 144 -2.09 -7.79 9.87
N ALA A 145 -3.37 -7.85 9.50
CA ALA A 145 -4.13 -9.09 9.60
C ALA A 145 -3.63 -10.16 8.61
N LEU A 146 -3.16 -9.77 7.43
CA LEU A 146 -2.50 -10.69 6.49
C LEU A 146 -1.23 -11.31 7.07
N ILE A 147 -0.44 -10.52 7.85
CA ILE A 147 0.74 -11.07 8.56
C ILE A 147 0.29 -12.09 9.59
N ALA A 148 -0.74 -11.79 10.39
CA ALA A 148 -1.25 -12.69 11.42
C ALA A 148 -1.78 -14.01 10.81
N GLU A 149 -2.51 -13.96 9.69
CA GLU A 149 -2.95 -15.17 8.97
C GLU A 149 -1.77 -16.00 8.49
N ALA A 150 -0.75 -15.37 7.88
CA ALA A 150 0.42 -16.07 7.39
C ALA A 150 1.27 -16.65 8.53
N SER A 151 1.35 -15.96 9.67
CA SER A 151 2.01 -16.47 10.85
C SER A 151 1.31 -17.70 11.40
N GLY A 152 -0.02 -17.65 11.54
CA GLY A 152 -0.82 -18.81 11.94
C GLY A 152 -0.66 -20.00 11.00
N TYR A 153 -0.61 -19.77 9.68
CA TYR A 153 -0.34 -20.83 8.70
C TYR A 153 1.08 -21.40 8.86
N THR A 154 2.09 -20.55 9.03
CA THR A 154 3.48 -20.99 9.20
C THR A 154 3.63 -21.83 10.46
N THR A 155 3.04 -21.41 11.58
CA THR A 155 3.03 -22.16 12.84
C THR A 155 2.40 -23.55 12.67
N ARG A 156 1.26 -23.64 11.95
CA ARG A 156 0.61 -24.93 11.69
C ARG A 156 1.42 -25.87 10.80
N THR A 157 2.20 -25.34 9.86
CA THR A 157 2.98 -26.12 8.89
C THR A 157 4.37 -26.48 9.36
N THR A 158 5.01 -25.62 10.16
CA THR A 158 6.40 -25.82 10.64
C THR A 158 6.48 -26.21 12.10
N GLY A 159 5.41 -26.03 12.88
CA GLY A 159 5.40 -26.25 14.33
C GLY A 159 6.18 -25.18 15.12
N VAL A 160 6.70 -24.14 14.46
CA VAL A 160 7.51 -23.09 15.09
C VAL A 160 6.72 -21.78 15.14
N HIS A 161 6.58 -21.20 16.33
CA HIS A 161 5.99 -19.89 16.52
C HIS A 161 7.00 -18.79 16.16
N MET A 162 6.71 -18.02 15.10
CA MET A 162 7.61 -16.98 14.59
C MET A 162 6.88 -15.63 14.40
N ASP A 163 5.88 -15.34 15.24
CA ASP A 163 5.03 -14.16 15.09
C ASP A 163 5.83 -12.86 15.06
N GLY A 164 6.75 -12.66 16.01
CA GLY A 164 7.59 -11.48 16.06
C GLY A 164 8.41 -11.25 14.79
N MET A 165 8.98 -12.32 14.24
CA MET A 165 9.76 -12.24 13.00
C MET A 165 8.89 -12.10 11.76
N MET A 166 7.70 -12.68 11.74
CA MET A 166 6.73 -12.44 10.66
C MET A 166 6.34 -10.97 10.58
N TYR A 167 6.15 -10.30 11.73
CA TYR A 167 5.90 -8.85 11.76
C TYR A 167 7.09 -7.99 11.29
N SER A 168 8.30 -8.55 11.15
CA SER A 168 9.42 -7.84 10.52
C SER A 168 9.13 -7.42 9.08
N CYS A 169 8.19 -8.08 8.38
CA CYS A 169 7.68 -7.68 7.07
C CYS A 169 7.22 -6.23 7.06
N SER A 170 6.46 -5.82 8.10
CA SER A 170 5.93 -4.45 8.16
C SER A 170 7.07 -3.44 8.27
N SER A 171 8.04 -3.68 9.16
CA SER A 171 9.19 -2.79 9.34
C SER A 171 10.08 -2.70 8.11
N LEU A 172 10.36 -3.84 7.46
CA LEU A 172 11.12 -3.89 6.21
C LEU A 172 10.35 -3.19 5.08
N GLY A 173 9.07 -3.50 4.93
CA GLY A 173 8.23 -2.90 3.89
C GLY A 173 8.14 -1.39 4.01
N VAL A 174 7.92 -0.87 5.24
CA VAL A 174 7.88 0.58 5.50
C VAL A 174 9.21 1.24 5.18
N LYS A 175 10.33 0.68 5.67
CA LYS A 175 11.66 1.30 5.51
C LYS A 175 12.16 1.19 4.07
N VAL A 176 12.13 -0.01 3.50
CA VAL A 176 12.63 -0.25 2.13
C VAL A 176 11.68 0.39 1.11
N GLY A 177 10.39 0.11 1.21
CA GLY A 177 9.40 0.69 0.30
C GLY A 177 9.31 2.20 0.42
N GLY A 178 9.34 2.74 1.64
CA GLY A 178 9.36 4.18 1.89
C GLY A 178 10.59 4.86 1.32
N GLY A 179 11.78 4.31 1.57
CA GLY A 179 13.04 4.84 1.03
C GLY A 179 13.08 4.86 -0.50
N ILE A 180 12.72 3.73 -1.13
CA ILE A 180 12.65 3.62 -2.60
C ILE A 180 11.60 4.58 -3.16
N GLY A 181 10.39 4.63 -2.57
CA GLY A 181 9.30 5.50 -3.02
C GLY A 181 9.69 6.98 -2.96
N THR A 182 10.31 7.42 -1.86
CA THR A 182 10.75 8.80 -1.71
C THR A 182 11.88 9.14 -2.69
N ALA A 183 12.88 8.27 -2.84
CA ALA A 183 13.98 8.49 -3.79
C ALA A 183 13.49 8.49 -5.24
N ALA A 184 12.53 7.63 -5.58
CA ALA A 184 11.96 7.54 -6.91
C ALA A 184 11.30 8.85 -7.36
N VAL A 185 10.69 9.62 -6.45
CA VAL A 185 10.13 10.95 -6.79
C VAL A 185 11.20 11.85 -7.37
N GLY A 186 12.32 12.01 -6.69
CA GLY A 186 13.42 12.90 -7.15
C GLY A 186 14.05 12.41 -8.47
N TRP A 187 14.30 11.10 -8.57
CA TRP A 187 14.89 10.52 -9.79
C TRP A 187 13.97 10.64 -11.01
N LEU A 188 12.70 10.33 -10.85
CA LEU A 188 11.73 10.39 -11.95
C LEU A 188 11.42 11.83 -12.35
N LEU A 189 11.34 12.77 -11.40
CA LEU A 189 11.22 14.19 -11.72
C LEU A 189 12.42 14.68 -12.53
N LYS A 190 13.64 14.31 -12.14
CA LYS A 190 14.86 14.64 -12.89
C LYS A 190 14.83 14.04 -14.30
N LEU A 191 14.44 12.77 -14.45
CA LEU A 191 14.28 12.13 -15.76
C LEU A 191 13.21 12.81 -16.62
N GLY A 192 12.15 13.34 -16.00
CA GLY A 192 11.12 14.14 -16.68
C GLY A 192 11.58 15.53 -17.08
N GLY A 193 12.80 15.96 -16.70
CA GLY A 193 13.33 17.28 -17.00
C GLY A 193 12.83 18.37 -16.04
N PHE A 194 12.44 18.00 -14.81
CA PHE A 194 12.05 18.96 -13.79
C PHE A 194 13.26 19.79 -13.32
N VAL A 195 13.10 21.11 -13.28
CA VAL A 195 14.13 22.07 -12.84
C VAL A 195 13.59 22.85 -11.65
N GLY A 196 14.13 22.61 -10.44
CA GLY A 196 13.63 23.20 -9.19
C GLY A 196 13.68 24.72 -9.10
N THR A 197 14.54 25.38 -9.87
CA THR A 197 14.67 26.84 -9.92
C THR A 197 13.77 27.50 -10.98
N ALA A 198 13.16 26.72 -11.89
CA ALA A 198 12.31 27.24 -12.94
C ALA A 198 10.89 27.48 -12.42
N THR A 199 10.36 28.67 -12.68
CA THR A 199 8.96 29.03 -12.36
C THR A 199 7.98 28.34 -13.28
N VAL A 200 8.38 28.08 -14.52
CA VAL A 200 7.57 27.36 -15.53
C VAL A 200 8.33 26.07 -15.88
N GLN A 201 7.65 24.95 -15.78
CA GLN A 201 8.23 23.63 -16.08
C GLN A 201 7.97 23.24 -17.54
N SER A 202 8.84 22.40 -18.08
CA SER A 202 8.65 21.82 -19.42
C SER A 202 7.42 20.88 -19.46
N GLU A 203 6.84 20.68 -20.64
CA GLU A 203 5.72 19.74 -20.80
C GLU A 203 6.09 18.33 -20.36
N SER A 204 7.34 17.90 -20.59
CA SER A 204 7.83 16.59 -20.16
C SER A 204 7.86 16.48 -18.63
N ALA A 205 8.28 17.54 -17.92
CA ALA A 205 8.25 17.58 -16.45
C ALA A 205 6.81 17.55 -15.92
N ILE A 206 5.90 18.33 -16.50
CA ILE A 206 4.48 18.32 -16.12
C ILE A 206 3.85 16.93 -16.37
N ARG A 207 4.15 16.29 -17.49
CA ARG A 207 3.68 14.92 -17.79
C ARG A 207 4.25 13.91 -16.80
N MET A 208 5.52 14.04 -16.41
CA MET A 208 6.12 13.18 -15.39
C MET A 208 5.46 13.37 -14.01
N ILE A 209 5.18 14.62 -13.61
CA ILE A 209 4.44 14.92 -12.36
C ILE A 209 3.05 14.27 -12.38
N PHE A 210 2.32 14.38 -13.49
CA PHE A 210 1.04 13.71 -13.68
C PHE A 210 1.15 12.19 -13.52
N ASN A 211 2.16 11.60 -14.16
CA ASN A 211 2.40 10.15 -14.09
C ASN A 211 2.73 9.71 -12.65
N LEU A 212 3.58 10.45 -11.95
CA LEU A 212 3.98 10.15 -10.57
C LEU A 212 2.80 10.14 -9.60
N TYR A 213 1.91 11.12 -9.73
CA TYR A 213 0.80 11.28 -8.78
C TYR A 213 -0.44 10.46 -9.15
N ILE A 214 -0.69 10.26 -10.44
CA ILE A 214 -1.96 9.71 -10.93
C ILE A 214 -1.75 8.37 -11.64
N THR A 215 -0.89 8.31 -12.69
CA THR A 215 -0.78 7.13 -13.56
C THR A 215 -0.04 5.98 -12.88
N PHE A 216 1.12 6.22 -12.27
CA PHE A 216 1.90 5.15 -11.65
C PHE A 216 1.19 4.51 -10.47
N PRO A 217 0.56 5.26 -9.53
CA PRO A 217 -0.25 4.66 -8.47
C PRO A 217 -1.42 3.83 -9.01
N PHE A 218 -2.01 4.23 -10.14
CA PHE A 218 -3.05 3.47 -10.81
C PHE A 218 -2.53 2.13 -11.35
N VAL A 219 -1.42 2.16 -12.08
CA VAL A 219 -0.79 0.95 -12.66
C VAL A 219 -0.31 0.00 -11.54
N ILE A 220 0.35 0.53 -10.52
CA ILE A 220 0.80 -0.25 -9.35
C ILE A 220 -0.40 -0.85 -8.61
N GLY A 221 -1.51 -0.11 -8.49
CA GLY A 221 -2.75 -0.60 -7.89
C GLY A 221 -3.29 -1.83 -8.63
N ILE A 222 -3.26 -1.84 -9.95
CA ILE A 222 -3.62 -3.02 -10.77
C ILE A 222 -2.65 -4.17 -10.50
N ILE A 223 -1.34 -3.90 -10.44
CA ILE A 223 -0.33 -4.93 -10.17
C ILE A 223 -0.55 -5.57 -8.80
N ILE A 224 -0.87 -4.79 -7.77
CA ILE A 224 -1.16 -5.30 -6.41
C ILE A 224 -2.40 -6.20 -6.40
N THR A 225 -3.36 -5.97 -7.28
CA THR A 225 -4.58 -6.80 -7.35
C THR A 225 -4.25 -8.25 -7.70
N VAL A 226 -3.20 -8.50 -8.49
CA VAL A 226 -2.77 -9.84 -8.89
C VAL A 226 -2.31 -10.71 -7.70
N PRO A 227 -1.30 -10.34 -6.88
CA PRO A 227 -0.91 -11.14 -5.73
C PRO A 227 -2.00 -11.26 -4.68
N VAL A 228 -2.84 -10.23 -4.50
CA VAL A 228 -4.01 -10.31 -3.61
C VAL A 228 -5.01 -11.38 -4.10
N SER A 229 -5.17 -11.58 -5.41
CA SER A 229 -6.01 -12.66 -5.95
C SER A 229 -5.42 -14.04 -5.71
N TYR A 230 -4.09 -14.19 -5.73
CA TYR A 230 -3.42 -15.47 -5.47
C TYR A 230 -3.52 -15.92 -4.00
N THR A 231 -3.65 -15.01 -3.05
CA THR A 231 -3.93 -15.36 -1.64
C THR A 231 -5.30 -16.02 -1.49
N HIS A 232 -6.20 -15.83 -2.46
CA HIS A 232 -7.57 -16.33 -2.46
C HIS A 232 -7.71 -17.81 -2.89
N LEU A 233 -6.72 -18.39 -3.57
CA LEU A 233 -6.85 -19.68 -4.26
C LEU A 233 -6.48 -20.91 -3.40
N ARG A 234 -6.15 -20.74 -2.10
CA ARG A 234 -5.72 -21.84 -1.22
C ARG A 234 -6.19 -21.72 0.24
N ALA A 235 -7.38 -21.18 0.46
CA ALA A 235 -8.04 -21.29 1.76
C ALA A 235 -9.04 -22.46 1.76
#